data_641e74cc7900480258417091f0e92ccb
#
_entry.id   641e74cc7900480258417091f0e92ccb
#
_cell.length_a   1.000
_cell.length_b   1.000
_cell.length_c   1.000
_cell.angle_alpha   90.00
_cell.angle_beta   90.00
_cell.angle_gamma   90.00
#
_symmetry.space_group_name_H-M   'P 1'
#
loop_
_entity.id
_entity.type
_entity.pdbx_description
1 polymer ?
#
loop_
_entity_poly.entity_id
_entity_poly.type
_entity_poly.pdbx_seq_one_letter_code
_entity_poly.pdbx_strand_id
1 'polypeptide(L)'
;LNETLASKLTPDIVDAVLAIYQAPAKPDLHMIEIMKMQHRTASETQLIRGLALDHGARHPDMPKRVENAFILSLNVSLEYEKSEINSGFYYSSAEQRDKLVESERRFVDDKLRKIVELKKEVCGNDPKKGFVIVNQKGIDPLSLDVLVKNGIFALRRAKRRNMERLQLICGGTAQNSVDDLSPDVLGWAGLVYEHELGEEKYTFIEEVKDPKSVTILIKGPNQHTISQISDAVRDGLRSVYNMIVDGSVVPGAGAFQVACAAHLNSEAFRKTVKGKAKWGVQAFADALLVIPKTLAANAGHDIQDSRKHLLSFLHATC
;
A
#
# COMPACT_ATOMS: atom_id res chain seq x y z
N LEU A 1 11.23 -1.81 17.92
CA LEU A 1 10.01 -2.57 18.20
C LEU A 1 10.22 -3.47 19.40
N ASN A 2 9.14 -3.78 20.14
CA ASN A 2 9.21 -4.83 21.14
C ASN A 2 9.24 -6.21 20.45
N GLU A 3 9.75 -7.22 21.16
CA GLU A 3 9.95 -8.57 20.62
C GLU A 3 8.65 -9.20 20.09
N THR A 4 7.54 -9.02 20.80
CA THR A 4 6.23 -9.56 20.43
C THR A 4 5.74 -9.01 19.08
N LEU A 5 5.85 -7.69 18.88
CA LEU A 5 5.45 -7.05 17.64
C LEU A 5 6.41 -7.38 16.50
N ALA A 6 7.71 -7.44 16.78
CA ALA A 6 8.73 -7.82 15.79
C ALA A 6 8.50 -9.24 15.27
N SER A 7 8.25 -10.20 16.17
CA SER A 7 7.96 -11.60 15.80
C SER A 7 6.71 -11.73 14.93
N LYS A 8 5.69 -10.89 15.18
CA LYS A 8 4.47 -10.86 14.35
C LYS A 8 4.71 -10.24 12.98
N LEU A 9 5.43 -9.11 12.91
CA LEU A 9 5.63 -8.36 11.68
C LEU A 9 6.66 -8.99 10.74
N THR A 10 7.58 -9.79 11.25
CA THR A 10 8.61 -10.43 10.42
C THR A 10 8.02 -11.29 9.30
N PRO A 11 7.11 -12.27 9.58
CA PRO A 11 6.46 -13.01 8.50
C PRO A 11 5.62 -12.11 7.58
N ASP A 12 4.90 -11.11 8.12
CA ASP A 12 4.10 -10.19 7.33
C ASP A 12 4.94 -9.39 6.32
N ILE A 13 6.14 -8.97 6.72
CA ILE A 13 7.09 -8.25 5.85
C ILE A 13 7.62 -9.16 4.75
N VAL A 14 8.00 -10.39 5.07
CA VAL A 14 8.47 -11.38 4.09
C VAL A 14 7.36 -11.70 3.09
N ASP A 15 6.16 -11.99 3.58
CA ASP A 15 4.99 -12.30 2.76
C ASP A 15 4.61 -11.13 1.86
N ALA A 16 4.74 -9.88 2.35
CA ALA A 16 4.48 -8.69 1.54
C ALA A 16 5.43 -8.58 0.35
N VAL A 17 6.73 -8.83 0.57
CA VAL A 17 7.71 -8.76 -0.52
C VAL A 17 7.54 -9.93 -1.48
N LEU A 18 7.27 -11.13 -0.99
CA LEU A 18 7.03 -12.32 -1.84
C LEU A 18 5.76 -12.17 -2.68
N ALA A 19 4.71 -11.55 -2.16
CA ALA A 19 3.47 -11.29 -2.90
C ALA A 19 3.67 -10.39 -4.12
N ILE A 20 4.59 -9.42 -4.05
CA ILE A 20 4.89 -8.51 -5.16
C ILE A 20 6.02 -9.02 -6.07
N TYR A 21 6.75 -10.05 -5.64
CA TYR A 21 7.91 -10.57 -6.37
C TYR A 21 7.49 -11.38 -7.58
N GLN A 22 7.96 -10.98 -8.75
CA GLN A 22 7.75 -11.68 -10.02
C GLN A 22 9.10 -11.99 -10.65
N ALA A 23 9.62 -13.20 -10.42
CA ALA A 23 10.86 -13.63 -11.01
C ALA A 23 10.82 -13.57 -12.56
N PRO A 24 11.89 -13.13 -13.24
CA PRO A 24 13.21 -12.74 -12.72
C PRO A 24 13.35 -11.25 -12.38
N ALA A 25 12.27 -10.48 -12.43
CA ALA A 25 12.31 -9.04 -12.16
C ALA A 25 12.58 -8.75 -10.68
N LYS A 26 13.21 -7.60 -10.39
CA LYS A 26 13.39 -7.15 -9.01
C LYS A 26 12.05 -6.74 -8.40
N PRO A 27 11.79 -7.02 -7.10
CA PRO A 27 10.56 -6.60 -6.45
C PRO A 27 10.44 -5.06 -6.45
N ASP A 28 9.27 -4.52 -6.78
CA ASP A 28 9.01 -3.08 -6.67
C ASP A 28 8.33 -2.77 -5.33
N LEU A 29 9.08 -2.27 -4.37
CA LEU A 29 8.57 -1.92 -3.04
C LEU A 29 7.48 -0.82 -3.08
N HIS A 30 7.33 -0.08 -4.19
CA HIS A 30 6.22 0.88 -4.34
C HIS A 30 4.86 0.19 -4.46
N MET A 31 4.83 -1.11 -4.76
CA MET A 31 3.60 -1.91 -4.77
C MET A 31 3.14 -2.32 -3.36
N ILE A 32 3.95 -2.06 -2.32
CA ILE A 32 3.56 -2.22 -0.92
C ILE A 32 3.15 -0.87 -0.36
N GLU A 33 1.87 -0.70 -0.04
CA GLU A 33 1.37 0.50 0.61
C GLU A 33 1.49 0.37 2.12
N ILE A 34 1.96 1.42 2.77
CA ILE A 34 1.96 1.52 4.23
C ILE A 34 0.85 2.49 4.61
N MET A 35 -0.25 1.95 5.09
CA MET A 35 -1.38 2.73 5.60
C MET A 35 -1.24 2.90 7.12
N LYS A 36 -1.42 4.11 7.59
CA LYS A 36 -1.33 4.49 9.00
C LYS A 36 -2.71 4.76 9.56
N MET A 37 -3.04 4.13 10.68
CA MET A 37 -4.33 4.26 11.32
C MET A 37 -4.12 4.45 12.83
N GLN A 38 -4.50 5.61 13.35
CA GLN A 38 -4.43 5.88 14.78
C GLN A 38 -5.63 5.25 15.48
N HIS A 39 -5.48 4.01 15.92
CA HIS A 39 -6.54 3.26 16.57
C HIS A 39 -5.97 2.09 17.37
N ARG A 40 -6.52 1.86 18.57
CA ARG A 40 -6.23 0.71 19.44
C ARG A 40 -4.74 0.51 19.72
N THR A 41 -4.24 -0.72 19.58
CA THR A 41 -2.90 -1.11 19.96
C THR A 41 -2.02 -1.41 18.76
N ALA A 42 -0.71 -1.26 18.92
CA ALA A 42 0.27 -1.58 17.90
C ALA A 42 0.24 -3.06 17.48
N SER A 43 -0.19 -3.96 18.37
CA SER A 43 -0.31 -5.39 18.10
C SER A 43 -1.34 -5.76 17.03
N GLU A 44 -2.24 -4.83 16.70
CA GLU A 44 -3.21 -5.01 15.60
C GLU A 44 -2.66 -4.61 14.22
N THR A 45 -1.41 -4.19 14.13
CA THR A 45 -0.72 -3.99 12.85
C THR A 45 -0.67 -5.33 12.10
N GLN A 46 -1.02 -5.33 10.81
CA GLN A 46 -1.15 -6.55 10.01
C GLN A 46 -0.94 -6.30 8.52
N LEU A 47 -0.58 -7.36 7.81
CA LEU A 47 -0.57 -7.41 6.36
C LEU A 47 -1.99 -7.67 5.83
N ILE A 48 -2.43 -6.84 4.88
CA ILE A 48 -3.65 -7.01 4.10
C ILE A 48 -3.24 -7.44 2.70
N ARG A 49 -3.57 -8.66 2.33
CA ARG A 49 -3.36 -9.19 0.97
C ARG A 49 -4.43 -8.63 0.03
N GLY A 50 -4.36 -7.33 -0.20
CA GLY A 50 -5.35 -6.57 -0.93
C GLY A 50 -5.12 -5.08 -0.82
N LEU A 51 -6.18 -4.30 -1.02
CA LEU A 51 -6.15 -2.85 -0.97
C LEU A 51 -6.94 -2.33 0.23
N ALA A 52 -6.35 -1.43 0.98
CA ALA A 52 -7.06 -0.59 1.92
C ALA A 52 -7.09 0.86 1.39
N LEU A 53 -8.27 1.47 1.44
CA LEU A 53 -8.52 2.84 1.01
C LEU A 53 -8.88 3.70 2.21
N ASP A 54 -8.33 4.90 2.26
CA ASP A 54 -8.53 5.89 3.32
C ASP A 54 -9.81 6.72 3.12
N HIS A 55 -10.81 6.12 2.53
CA HIS A 55 -12.14 6.72 2.34
C HIS A 55 -13.20 5.62 2.19
N GLY A 56 -14.44 5.97 2.42
CA GLY A 56 -15.58 5.07 2.34
C GLY A 56 -16.76 5.66 1.58
N ALA A 57 -17.86 4.96 1.62
CA ALA A 57 -19.11 5.37 1.03
C ALA A 57 -19.60 6.70 1.62
N ARG A 58 -20.21 7.51 0.77
CA ARG A 58 -20.77 8.83 1.14
C ARG A 58 -22.30 8.85 1.19
N HIS A 59 -22.91 7.68 1.09
CA HIS A 59 -24.36 7.53 1.21
C HIS A 59 -24.71 6.62 2.41
N PRO A 60 -25.66 6.98 3.27
CA PRO A 60 -25.97 6.22 4.50
C PRO A 60 -26.49 4.80 4.22
N ASP A 61 -27.31 4.64 3.18
CA ASP A 61 -27.94 3.37 2.82
C ASP A 61 -27.09 2.51 1.88
N MET A 62 -25.81 2.86 1.68
CA MET A 62 -24.91 2.06 0.85
C MET A 62 -24.55 0.76 1.56
N PRO A 63 -24.49 -0.37 0.83
CA PRO A 63 -24.07 -1.64 1.40
C PRO A 63 -22.69 -1.52 2.05
N LYS A 64 -22.54 -1.91 3.31
CA LYS A 64 -21.24 -1.82 4.02
C LYS A 64 -20.35 -3.04 3.80
N ARG A 65 -20.90 -4.12 3.26
CA ARG A 65 -20.20 -5.38 2.98
C ARG A 65 -20.73 -5.97 1.69
N VAL A 66 -19.82 -6.34 0.80
CA VAL A 66 -20.12 -6.93 -0.50
C VAL A 66 -19.21 -8.13 -0.70
N GLU A 67 -19.81 -9.30 -0.90
CA GLU A 67 -19.10 -10.55 -1.16
C GLU A 67 -19.11 -10.88 -2.65
N ASN A 68 -18.10 -11.63 -3.11
CA ASN A 68 -17.92 -11.97 -4.53
C ASN A 68 -18.12 -10.75 -5.46
N ALA A 69 -17.38 -9.69 -5.17
CA ALA A 69 -17.56 -8.39 -5.78
C ALA A 69 -16.88 -8.30 -7.14
N PHE A 70 -17.65 -7.98 -8.17
CA PHE A 70 -17.13 -7.49 -9.43
C PHE A 70 -16.81 -5.99 -9.29
N ILE A 71 -15.61 -5.60 -9.67
CA ILE A 71 -15.10 -4.26 -9.44
C ILE A 71 -14.96 -3.51 -10.77
N LEU A 72 -15.71 -2.42 -10.90
CA LEU A 72 -15.61 -1.51 -12.03
C LEU A 72 -14.75 -0.31 -11.65
N SER A 73 -13.60 -0.19 -12.28
CA SER A 73 -12.69 0.94 -12.12
C SER A 73 -13.00 2.02 -13.15
N LEU A 74 -13.37 3.22 -12.68
CA LEU A 74 -13.78 4.33 -13.54
C LEU A 74 -12.91 5.58 -13.35
N ASN A 75 -12.72 6.29 -14.45
CA ASN A 75 -12.19 7.65 -14.48
C ASN A 75 -13.16 8.58 -15.23
N VAL A 76 -14.43 8.53 -14.87
CA VAL A 76 -15.54 9.25 -15.54
C VAL A 76 -16.26 10.12 -14.52
N SER A 77 -16.51 11.39 -14.87
CA SER A 77 -17.36 12.24 -14.02
C SER A 77 -18.81 11.75 -14.08
N LEU A 78 -19.34 11.44 -12.89
CA LEU A 78 -20.74 11.14 -12.65
C LEU A 78 -21.37 12.25 -11.79
N GLU A 79 -20.81 13.46 -11.88
CA GLU A 79 -21.34 14.68 -11.28
C GLU A 79 -22.03 15.49 -12.36
N TYR A 80 -23.10 16.14 -11.99
CA TYR A 80 -23.71 17.18 -12.80
C TYR A 80 -22.74 18.38 -12.78
N GLU A 81 -21.98 18.54 -13.83
CA GLU A 81 -21.16 19.71 -14.05
C GLU A 81 -22.03 20.72 -14.82
N LYS A 82 -22.32 21.86 -14.19
CA LYS A 82 -22.74 23.03 -14.98
C LYS A 82 -21.64 23.27 -15.99
N SER A 83 -21.94 23.15 -17.27
CA SER A 83 -21.00 23.62 -18.27
C SER A 83 -20.70 25.08 -17.94
N GLU A 84 -19.48 25.37 -17.48
CA GLU A 84 -18.96 26.74 -17.45
C GLU A 84 -18.82 27.17 -18.91
N ILE A 85 -19.94 27.60 -19.46
CA ILE A 85 -19.96 28.13 -20.81
C ILE A 85 -19.37 29.53 -20.76
N ASN A 86 -18.07 29.59 -20.89
CA ASN A 86 -17.38 30.77 -21.45
C ASN A 86 -17.58 30.88 -22.97
N SER A 87 -18.39 30.02 -23.58
CA SER A 87 -18.88 30.17 -24.96
C SER A 87 -20.22 30.90 -24.87
N GLY A 88 -20.29 32.08 -25.44
CA GLY A 88 -21.44 32.98 -25.42
C GLY A 88 -22.72 32.41 -26.03
N PHE A 89 -23.27 31.36 -25.44
CA PHE A 89 -24.63 30.97 -25.62
C PHE A 89 -25.53 31.90 -24.83
N TYR A 90 -26.03 32.92 -25.51
CA TYR A 90 -27.07 33.78 -24.96
C TYR A 90 -28.38 32.99 -24.96
N TYR A 91 -28.88 32.66 -23.78
CA TYR A 91 -30.22 32.09 -23.64
C TYR A 91 -31.23 33.22 -23.89
N SER A 92 -32.08 33.02 -24.87
CA SER A 92 -33.16 33.97 -25.16
C SER A 92 -34.44 33.74 -24.34
N SER A 93 -34.55 32.60 -23.62
CA SER A 93 -35.68 32.32 -22.75
C SER A 93 -35.31 31.36 -21.58
N ALA A 94 -36.06 31.43 -20.48
CA ALA A 94 -35.98 30.52 -19.35
C ALA A 94 -36.18 29.07 -19.75
N GLU A 95 -37.09 28.80 -20.68
CA GLU A 95 -37.41 27.46 -21.20
C GLU A 95 -36.21 26.78 -21.91
N GLN A 96 -35.38 27.57 -22.60
CA GLN A 96 -34.17 27.03 -23.25
C GLN A 96 -33.11 26.63 -22.23
N ARG A 97 -32.99 27.40 -21.13
CA ARG A 97 -32.14 27.07 -20.02
C ARG A 97 -32.54 25.78 -19.33
N ASP A 98 -33.87 25.61 -19.08
CA ASP A 98 -34.38 24.42 -18.39
C ASP A 98 -34.20 23.16 -19.24
N LYS A 99 -34.40 23.27 -20.55
CA LYS A 99 -34.12 22.16 -21.49
C LYS A 99 -32.64 21.76 -21.54
N LEU A 100 -31.74 22.71 -21.42
CA LEU A 100 -30.31 22.41 -21.39
C LEU A 100 -29.95 21.67 -20.09
N VAL A 101 -30.41 22.18 -18.94
CA VAL A 101 -30.22 21.54 -17.62
C VAL A 101 -30.78 20.12 -17.63
N GLU A 102 -31.92 19.89 -18.26
CA GLU A 102 -32.52 18.58 -18.40
C GLU A 102 -31.70 17.66 -19.33
N SER A 103 -31.15 18.19 -20.41
CA SER A 103 -30.32 17.40 -21.33
C SER A 103 -28.97 16.99 -20.68
N GLU A 104 -28.35 17.87 -19.91
CA GLU A 104 -27.13 17.56 -19.16
C GLU A 104 -27.38 16.51 -18.08
N ARG A 105 -28.54 16.56 -17.40
CA ARG A 105 -28.96 15.52 -16.46
C ARG A 105 -29.16 14.18 -17.16
N ARG A 106 -29.85 14.14 -18.27
CA ARG A 106 -30.05 12.92 -19.05
C ARG A 106 -28.73 12.26 -19.45
N PHE A 107 -27.71 13.06 -19.72
CA PHE A 107 -26.39 12.53 -20.06
C PHE A 107 -25.73 11.76 -18.89
N VAL A 108 -25.86 12.25 -17.66
CA VAL A 108 -25.39 11.53 -16.47
C VAL A 108 -26.26 10.30 -16.18
N ASP A 109 -27.58 10.43 -16.33
CA ASP A 109 -28.53 9.32 -16.15
C ASP A 109 -28.29 8.18 -17.16
N ASP A 110 -27.96 8.51 -18.40
CA ASP A 110 -27.60 7.54 -19.43
C ASP A 110 -26.31 6.77 -19.06
N LYS A 111 -25.31 7.46 -18.53
CA LYS A 111 -24.10 6.81 -18.01
C LYS A 111 -24.43 5.83 -16.88
N LEU A 112 -25.24 6.25 -15.91
CA LEU A 112 -25.66 5.40 -14.80
C LEU A 112 -26.46 4.19 -15.27
N ARG A 113 -27.35 4.37 -16.25
CA ARG A 113 -28.13 3.28 -16.84
C ARG A 113 -27.22 2.20 -17.44
N LYS A 114 -26.20 2.57 -18.23
CA LYS A 114 -25.22 1.63 -18.79
C LYS A 114 -24.47 0.84 -17.70
N ILE A 115 -24.10 1.50 -16.61
CA ILE A 115 -23.47 0.84 -15.47
C ILE A 115 -24.43 -0.16 -14.80
N VAL A 116 -25.69 0.21 -14.62
CA VAL A 116 -26.70 -0.67 -14.04
C VAL A 116 -27.01 -1.87 -14.97
N GLU A 117 -27.02 -1.65 -16.27
CA GLU A 117 -27.17 -2.71 -17.28
C GLU A 117 -26.02 -3.71 -17.21
N LEU A 118 -24.76 -3.25 -17.14
CA LEU A 118 -23.60 -4.12 -16.94
C LEU A 118 -23.71 -4.93 -15.63
N LYS A 119 -24.14 -4.31 -14.53
CA LYS A 119 -24.39 -5.05 -13.29
C LYS A 119 -25.40 -6.16 -13.48
N LYS A 120 -26.53 -5.88 -14.14
CA LYS A 120 -27.58 -6.87 -14.39
C LYS A 120 -27.08 -8.02 -15.27
N GLU A 121 -26.23 -7.73 -16.24
CA GLU A 121 -25.61 -8.73 -17.10
C GLU A 121 -24.69 -9.67 -16.30
N VAL A 122 -23.82 -9.13 -15.45
CA VAL A 122 -22.79 -9.89 -14.73
C VAL A 122 -23.31 -10.57 -13.47
N CYS A 123 -24.12 -9.87 -12.69
CA CYS A 123 -24.63 -10.39 -11.42
C CYS A 123 -25.99 -11.10 -11.60
N GLY A 124 -26.77 -10.75 -12.62
CA GLY A 124 -28.13 -11.26 -12.78
C GLY A 124 -28.99 -11.01 -11.54
N ASN A 125 -29.71 -12.03 -11.13
CA ASN A 125 -30.51 -12.04 -9.90
C ASN A 125 -29.83 -12.84 -8.76
N ASP A 126 -28.53 -13.14 -8.87
CA ASP A 126 -27.82 -13.91 -7.85
C ASP A 126 -27.44 -12.99 -6.66
N PRO A 127 -28.03 -13.19 -5.48
CA PRO A 127 -27.76 -12.38 -4.31
C PRO A 127 -26.34 -12.58 -3.74
N LYS A 128 -25.63 -13.61 -4.21
CA LYS A 128 -24.24 -13.90 -3.78
C LYS A 128 -23.21 -13.13 -4.59
N LYS A 129 -23.61 -12.44 -5.66
CA LYS A 129 -22.72 -11.64 -6.50
C LYS A 129 -22.91 -10.16 -6.20
N GLY A 130 -21.82 -9.51 -5.81
CA GLY A 130 -21.81 -8.09 -5.54
C GLY A 130 -21.22 -7.27 -6.68
N PHE A 131 -21.51 -5.98 -6.68
CA PHE A 131 -20.96 -5.03 -7.66
C PHE A 131 -20.42 -3.80 -6.95
N VAL A 132 -19.19 -3.43 -7.26
CA VAL A 132 -18.46 -2.31 -6.64
C VAL A 132 -17.94 -1.39 -7.71
N ILE A 133 -18.11 -0.09 -7.51
CA ILE A 133 -17.54 0.94 -8.37
C ILE A 133 -16.48 1.70 -7.59
N VAL A 134 -15.30 1.83 -8.17
CA VAL A 134 -14.25 2.72 -7.66
C VAL A 134 -13.97 3.77 -8.73
N ASN A 135 -14.41 5.00 -8.46
CA ASN A 135 -14.28 6.11 -9.41
C ASN A 135 -13.20 7.10 -8.95
N GLN A 136 -12.32 7.47 -9.87
CA GLN A 136 -11.32 8.51 -9.64
C GLN A 136 -11.94 9.91 -9.64
N LYS A 137 -13.02 10.12 -10.40
CA LYS A 137 -13.77 11.36 -10.46
C LYS A 137 -14.88 11.40 -9.42
N GLY A 138 -15.61 12.50 -9.38
CA GLY A 138 -16.74 12.66 -8.47
C GLY A 138 -17.97 11.89 -8.89
N ILE A 139 -18.84 11.65 -7.91
CA ILE A 139 -20.19 11.11 -8.07
C ILE A 139 -21.10 12.00 -7.24
N ASP A 140 -22.12 12.59 -7.84
CA ASP A 140 -23.06 13.45 -7.13
C ASP A 140 -24.02 12.65 -6.23
N PRO A 141 -24.72 13.29 -5.27
CA PRO A 141 -25.65 12.61 -4.40
C PRO A 141 -26.79 11.90 -5.13
N LEU A 142 -27.34 12.49 -6.19
CA LEU A 142 -28.44 11.90 -6.96
C LEU A 142 -27.98 10.64 -7.71
N SER A 143 -26.75 10.67 -8.25
CA SER A 143 -26.12 9.50 -8.89
C SER A 143 -25.86 8.40 -7.85
N LEU A 144 -25.43 8.76 -6.63
CA LEU A 144 -25.26 7.80 -5.54
C LEU A 144 -26.60 7.14 -5.16
N ASP A 145 -27.69 7.89 -5.10
CA ASP A 145 -29.02 7.34 -4.82
C ASP A 145 -29.44 6.27 -5.83
N VAL A 146 -29.16 6.50 -7.11
CA VAL A 146 -29.45 5.52 -8.18
C VAL A 146 -28.61 4.26 -7.99
N LEU A 147 -27.32 4.41 -7.68
CA LEU A 147 -26.41 3.28 -7.45
C LEU A 147 -26.84 2.46 -6.21
N VAL A 148 -27.20 3.12 -5.13
CA VAL A 148 -27.68 2.48 -3.90
C VAL A 148 -28.97 1.70 -4.12
N LYS A 149 -29.96 2.28 -4.82
CA LYS A 149 -31.22 1.61 -5.18
C LYS A 149 -31.00 0.34 -6.00
N ASN A 150 -29.89 0.27 -6.73
CA ASN A 150 -29.49 -0.92 -7.46
C ASN A 150 -28.50 -1.82 -6.68
N GLY A 151 -28.27 -1.56 -5.39
CA GLY A 151 -27.38 -2.36 -4.55
C GLY A 151 -25.93 -2.35 -5.00
N ILE A 152 -25.44 -1.22 -5.53
CA ILE A 152 -24.08 -1.02 -5.97
C ILE A 152 -23.31 -0.25 -4.90
N PHE A 153 -22.19 -0.80 -4.43
CA PHE A 153 -21.27 -0.08 -3.55
C PHE A 153 -20.39 0.84 -4.40
N ALA A 154 -20.33 2.13 -4.10
CA ALA A 154 -19.61 3.09 -4.90
C ALA A 154 -18.69 3.99 -4.07
N LEU A 155 -17.43 4.08 -4.49
CA LEU A 155 -16.43 5.00 -3.98
C LEU A 155 -16.13 6.08 -5.01
N ARG A 156 -16.04 7.32 -4.55
CA ARG A 156 -15.73 8.47 -5.40
C ARG A 156 -14.39 9.09 -5.03
N ARG A 157 -13.77 9.78 -5.98
CA ARG A 157 -12.50 10.53 -5.79
C ARG A 157 -11.36 9.65 -5.28
N ALA A 158 -11.29 8.39 -5.76
CA ALA A 158 -10.17 7.52 -5.47
C ALA A 158 -8.86 8.11 -6.01
N LYS A 159 -7.80 8.05 -5.23
CA LYS A 159 -6.48 8.54 -5.64
C LYS A 159 -5.97 7.74 -6.84
N ARG A 160 -5.31 8.40 -7.79
CA ARG A 160 -4.77 7.76 -9.01
C ARG A 160 -3.92 6.53 -8.68
N ARG A 161 -3.03 6.65 -7.70
CA ARG A 161 -2.19 5.53 -7.25
C ARG A 161 -3.02 4.33 -6.78
N ASN A 162 -4.13 4.55 -6.09
CA ASN A 162 -5.03 3.49 -5.65
C ASN A 162 -5.73 2.82 -6.83
N MET A 163 -6.06 3.57 -7.89
CA MET A 163 -6.63 3.01 -9.12
C MET A 163 -5.63 2.09 -9.84
N GLU A 164 -4.37 2.50 -9.95
CA GLU A 164 -3.30 1.68 -10.53
C GLU A 164 -3.08 0.39 -9.72
N ARG A 165 -3.05 0.48 -8.40
CA ARG A 165 -2.92 -0.68 -7.51
C ARG A 165 -4.16 -1.59 -7.56
N LEU A 166 -5.35 -1.02 -7.67
CA LEU A 166 -6.59 -1.78 -7.75
C LEU A 166 -6.57 -2.73 -8.96
N GLN A 167 -6.08 -2.27 -10.10
CA GLN A 167 -5.93 -3.11 -11.30
C GLN A 167 -4.92 -4.25 -11.09
N LEU A 168 -3.82 -3.98 -10.40
CA LEU A 168 -2.80 -4.99 -10.08
C LEU A 168 -3.29 -6.03 -9.06
N ILE A 169 -4.22 -5.64 -8.20
CA ILE A 169 -4.78 -6.50 -7.15
C ILE A 169 -5.94 -7.33 -7.68
N CYS A 170 -6.94 -6.66 -8.24
CA CYS A 170 -8.23 -7.27 -8.62
C CYS A 170 -8.30 -7.66 -10.09
N GLY A 171 -7.33 -7.24 -10.91
CA GLY A 171 -7.44 -7.31 -12.37
C GLY A 171 -8.38 -6.24 -12.92
N GLY A 172 -8.84 -6.45 -14.16
CA GLY A 172 -9.65 -5.49 -14.87
C GLY A 172 -8.87 -4.28 -15.39
N THR A 173 -9.58 -3.37 -16.03
CA THR A 173 -8.99 -2.16 -16.61
C THR A 173 -9.82 -0.93 -16.28
N ALA A 174 -9.14 0.19 -15.92
CA ALA A 174 -9.84 1.45 -15.67
C ALA A 174 -10.43 2.01 -16.96
N GLN A 175 -11.71 2.35 -16.92
CA GLN A 175 -12.46 2.86 -18.05
C GLN A 175 -12.55 4.38 -17.98
N ASN A 176 -12.25 5.05 -19.10
CA ASN A 176 -12.39 6.49 -19.26
C ASN A 176 -13.74 6.89 -19.92
N SER A 177 -14.48 5.92 -20.41
CA SER A 177 -15.85 6.05 -20.91
C SER A 177 -16.73 4.92 -20.41
N VAL A 178 -18.03 5.12 -20.42
CA VAL A 178 -19.04 4.09 -20.11
C VAL A 178 -19.73 3.57 -21.36
N ASP A 179 -19.28 3.96 -22.56
CA ASP A 179 -19.95 3.61 -23.80
C ASP A 179 -19.72 2.15 -24.20
N ASP A 180 -18.50 1.65 -23.96
CA ASP A 180 -18.06 0.31 -24.36
C ASP A 180 -17.76 -0.58 -23.13
N LEU A 181 -18.66 -0.56 -22.14
CA LEU A 181 -18.53 -1.42 -20.98
C LEU A 181 -18.81 -2.88 -21.33
N SER A 182 -17.91 -3.78 -20.93
CA SER A 182 -18.06 -5.22 -21.10
C SER A 182 -17.66 -5.95 -19.82
N PRO A 183 -18.09 -7.19 -19.59
CA PRO A 183 -17.68 -7.99 -18.44
C PRO A 183 -16.15 -8.17 -18.31
N ASP A 184 -15.43 -8.13 -19.44
CA ASP A 184 -13.96 -8.35 -19.48
C ASP A 184 -13.16 -7.23 -18.82
N VAL A 185 -13.74 -6.03 -18.69
CA VAL A 185 -13.06 -4.88 -18.05
C VAL A 185 -13.17 -4.90 -16.53
N LEU A 186 -13.95 -5.82 -15.97
CA LEU A 186 -14.19 -5.92 -14.54
C LEU A 186 -13.04 -6.64 -13.83
N GLY A 187 -12.66 -6.10 -12.67
CA GLY A 187 -11.87 -6.82 -11.68
C GLY A 187 -12.75 -7.66 -10.77
N TRP A 188 -12.11 -8.48 -9.92
CA TRP A 188 -12.83 -9.32 -8.95
C TRP A 188 -12.13 -9.34 -7.59
N ALA A 189 -12.93 -9.35 -6.53
CA ALA A 189 -12.49 -9.60 -5.17
C ALA A 189 -13.52 -10.41 -4.41
N GLY A 190 -13.06 -11.30 -3.53
CA GLY A 190 -13.95 -12.11 -2.70
C GLY A 190 -14.73 -11.29 -1.69
N LEU A 191 -14.10 -10.26 -1.13
CA LEU A 191 -14.68 -9.43 -0.09
C LEU A 191 -14.33 -7.95 -0.24
N VAL A 192 -15.34 -7.09 -0.19
CA VAL A 192 -15.20 -5.63 -0.06
C VAL A 192 -16.05 -5.17 1.11
N TYR A 193 -15.46 -4.47 2.07
CA TYR A 193 -16.20 -3.96 3.21
C TYR A 193 -15.70 -2.60 3.70
N GLU A 194 -16.62 -1.85 4.29
CA GLU A 194 -16.33 -0.57 4.94
C GLU A 194 -16.12 -0.78 6.43
N HIS A 195 -15.10 -0.14 6.97
CA HIS A 195 -14.82 -0.06 8.40
C HIS A 195 -14.82 1.39 8.84
N GLU A 196 -15.69 1.71 9.80
CA GLU A 196 -15.83 3.06 10.36
C GLU A 196 -15.03 3.18 11.66
N LEU A 197 -14.23 4.23 11.78
CA LEU A 197 -13.45 4.57 12.96
C LEU A 197 -13.71 6.03 13.35
N GLY A 198 -14.69 6.24 14.24
CA GLY A 198 -15.14 7.58 14.57
C GLY A 198 -15.72 8.28 13.33
N GLU A 199 -15.10 9.37 12.90
CA GLU A 199 -15.51 10.11 11.70
C GLU A 199 -14.84 9.61 10.42
N GLU A 200 -13.79 8.78 10.54
CA GLU A 200 -13.03 8.25 9.40
C GLU A 200 -13.60 6.94 8.91
N LYS A 201 -13.63 6.78 7.60
CA LYS A 201 -14.11 5.58 6.92
C LYS A 201 -13.02 5.00 6.08
N TYR A 202 -12.84 3.69 6.22
CA TYR A 202 -11.87 2.91 5.46
C TYR A 202 -12.59 1.82 4.67
N THR A 203 -12.16 1.59 3.44
CA THR A 203 -12.66 0.49 2.62
C THR A 203 -11.57 -0.51 2.40
N PHE A 204 -11.87 -1.78 2.66
CA PHE A 204 -10.97 -2.92 2.48
C PHE A 204 -11.46 -3.77 1.32
N ILE A 205 -10.52 -4.17 0.48
CA ILE A 205 -10.73 -5.09 -0.65
C ILE A 205 -9.79 -6.26 -0.43
N GLU A 206 -10.36 -7.41 -0.11
CA GLU A 206 -9.64 -8.60 0.34
C GLU A 206 -10.09 -9.86 -0.42
N GLU A 207 -9.49 -11.00 -0.10
CA GLU A 207 -9.78 -12.29 -0.71
C GLU A 207 -9.57 -12.29 -2.22
N VAL A 208 -8.46 -11.72 -2.64
CA VAL A 208 -8.04 -11.68 -4.05
C VAL A 208 -7.13 -12.87 -4.35
N LYS A 209 -7.27 -13.48 -5.53
CA LYS A 209 -6.57 -14.73 -5.88
C LYS A 209 -5.04 -14.59 -5.97
N ASP A 210 -4.55 -13.49 -6.55
CA ASP A 210 -3.11 -13.25 -6.79
C ASP A 210 -2.82 -11.75 -6.74
N PRO A 211 -2.77 -11.16 -5.53
CA PRO A 211 -2.56 -9.74 -5.39
C PRO A 211 -1.10 -9.37 -5.70
N LYS A 212 -0.87 -8.65 -6.78
CA LYS A 212 0.45 -8.11 -7.16
C LYS A 212 0.80 -6.79 -6.45
N SER A 213 -0.03 -6.36 -5.55
CA SER A 213 0.17 -5.25 -4.65
C SER A 213 -0.52 -5.56 -3.34
N VAL A 214 0.05 -5.13 -2.23
CA VAL A 214 -0.46 -5.41 -0.89
C VAL A 214 -0.42 -4.15 -0.03
N THR A 215 -1.13 -4.17 1.09
CA THR A 215 -1.16 -3.06 2.05
C THR A 215 -0.72 -3.55 3.43
N ILE A 216 0.23 -2.86 4.06
CA ILE A 216 0.55 -3.05 5.46
C ILE A 216 -0.20 -1.99 6.25
N LEU A 217 -1.15 -2.42 7.07
CA LEU A 217 -1.93 -1.54 7.93
C LEU A 217 -1.25 -1.41 9.28
N ILE A 218 -0.67 -0.24 9.54
CA ILE A 218 -0.03 0.07 10.81
C ILE A 218 -1.05 0.73 11.73
N LYS A 219 -1.30 0.12 12.86
CA LYS A 219 -2.13 0.66 13.93
C LYS A 219 -1.28 1.07 15.15
N GLY A 220 -1.75 2.04 15.89
CA GLY A 220 -1.08 2.48 17.11
C GLY A 220 -1.87 3.54 17.85
N PRO A 221 -1.61 3.71 19.17
CA PRO A 221 -2.34 4.64 20.01
C PRO A 221 -2.00 6.12 19.71
N ASN A 222 -0.84 6.39 19.16
CA ASN A 222 -0.36 7.73 18.85
C ASN A 222 0.57 7.77 17.63
N GLN A 223 0.78 8.96 17.07
CA GLN A 223 1.58 9.17 15.86
C GLN A 223 3.05 8.78 16.02
N HIS A 224 3.62 8.93 17.22
CA HIS A 224 5.02 8.58 17.48
C HIS A 224 5.24 7.07 17.35
N THR A 225 4.37 6.27 17.97
CA THR A 225 4.40 4.80 17.86
C THR A 225 4.19 4.35 16.41
N ILE A 226 3.21 4.95 15.71
CA ILE A 226 2.93 4.64 14.31
C ILE A 226 4.14 4.95 13.42
N SER A 227 4.79 6.10 13.62
CA SER A 227 5.99 6.46 12.85
C SER A 227 7.13 5.50 13.10
N GLN A 228 7.39 5.15 14.37
CA GLN A 228 8.42 4.19 14.73
C GLN A 228 8.20 2.80 14.09
N ILE A 229 6.95 2.31 14.10
CA ILE A 229 6.61 1.05 13.44
C ILE A 229 6.77 1.17 11.92
N SER A 230 6.34 2.30 11.34
CA SER A 230 6.47 2.56 9.90
C SER A 230 7.92 2.53 9.42
N ASP A 231 8.82 3.13 10.20
CA ASP A 231 10.24 3.16 9.87
C ASP A 231 10.86 1.74 10.00
N ALA A 232 10.53 1.01 11.06
CA ALA A 232 10.97 -0.37 11.23
C ALA A 232 10.44 -1.30 10.11
N VAL A 233 9.19 -1.13 9.67
CA VAL A 233 8.63 -1.88 8.53
C VAL A 233 9.37 -1.55 7.24
N ARG A 234 9.69 -0.28 6.98
CA ARG A 234 10.47 0.11 5.79
C ARG A 234 11.87 -0.49 5.80
N ASP A 235 12.53 -0.51 6.93
CA ASP A 235 13.85 -1.12 7.09
C ASP A 235 13.77 -2.64 6.83
N GLY A 236 12.76 -3.31 7.38
CA GLY A 236 12.52 -4.72 7.15
C GLY A 236 12.24 -5.05 5.67
N LEU A 237 11.36 -4.28 5.01
CA LEU A 237 11.08 -4.44 3.59
C LEU A 237 12.34 -4.27 2.74
N ARG A 238 13.18 -3.28 3.07
CA ARG A 238 14.44 -3.05 2.36
C ARG A 238 15.43 -4.18 2.60
N SER A 239 15.49 -4.73 3.80
CA SER A 239 16.35 -5.86 4.13
C SER A 239 15.98 -7.11 3.32
N VAL A 240 14.69 -7.45 3.24
CA VAL A 240 14.20 -8.58 2.45
C VAL A 240 14.43 -8.34 0.95
N TYR A 241 14.18 -7.13 0.46
CA TYR A 241 14.48 -6.73 -0.91
C TYR A 241 15.95 -6.97 -1.26
N ASN A 242 16.88 -6.48 -0.42
CA ASN A 242 18.31 -6.62 -0.64
C ASN A 242 18.71 -8.11 -0.67
N MET A 243 18.17 -8.92 0.25
CA MET A 243 18.41 -10.36 0.26
C MET A 243 18.02 -11.05 -1.05
N ILE A 244 16.86 -10.68 -1.63
CA ILE A 244 16.40 -11.24 -2.91
C ILE A 244 17.30 -10.79 -4.06
N VAL A 245 17.68 -9.50 -4.08
CA VAL A 245 18.46 -8.92 -5.18
C VAL A 245 19.91 -9.36 -5.14
N ASP A 246 20.52 -9.38 -3.97
CA ASP A 246 21.95 -9.70 -3.80
C ASP A 246 22.20 -11.22 -3.71
N GLY A 247 21.19 -12.01 -3.34
CA GLY A 247 21.27 -13.47 -3.21
C GLY A 247 22.22 -13.95 -2.10
N SER A 248 22.64 -13.04 -1.22
CA SER A 248 23.57 -13.32 -0.12
C SER A 248 23.25 -12.47 1.11
N VAL A 249 23.63 -12.99 2.26
CA VAL A 249 23.48 -12.32 3.56
C VAL A 249 24.77 -12.40 4.34
N VAL A 250 24.98 -11.42 5.20
CA VAL A 250 26.08 -11.38 6.17
C VAL A 250 25.52 -11.21 7.58
N PRO A 251 26.21 -11.66 8.64
CA PRO A 251 25.79 -11.42 10.00
C PRO A 251 25.65 -9.93 10.30
N GLY A 252 24.58 -9.56 10.99
CA GLY A 252 24.27 -8.18 11.37
C GLY A 252 25.01 -7.70 12.63
N ALA A 253 24.43 -6.69 13.28
CA ALA A 253 24.92 -6.10 14.53
C ALA A 253 26.39 -5.60 14.51
N GLY A 254 26.90 -5.23 13.33
CA GLY A 254 28.29 -4.78 13.19
C GLY A 254 29.32 -5.89 13.07
N ALA A 255 28.91 -7.15 12.85
CA ALA A 255 29.81 -8.28 12.69
C ALA A 255 30.82 -8.07 11.53
N PHE A 256 30.35 -7.57 10.39
CA PHE A 256 31.21 -7.23 9.24
C PHE A 256 32.25 -6.19 9.62
N GLN A 257 31.87 -5.12 10.33
CA GLN A 257 32.80 -4.06 10.77
C GLN A 257 33.85 -4.60 11.73
N VAL A 258 33.47 -5.50 12.63
CA VAL A 258 34.42 -6.15 13.56
C VAL A 258 35.38 -7.07 12.79
N ALA A 259 34.89 -7.86 11.83
CA ALA A 259 35.70 -8.72 10.98
C ALA A 259 36.71 -7.90 10.14
N CYS A 260 36.25 -6.81 9.50
CA CYS A 260 37.10 -5.89 8.78
C CYS A 260 38.18 -5.27 9.67
N ALA A 261 37.82 -4.77 10.85
CA ALA A 261 38.77 -4.18 11.79
C ALA A 261 39.81 -5.22 12.25
N ALA A 262 39.39 -6.46 12.50
CA ALA A 262 40.28 -7.56 12.84
C ALA A 262 41.27 -7.87 11.71
N HIS A 263 40.79 -7.95 10.47
CA HIS A 263 41.61 -8.17 9.29
C HIS A 263 42.63 -7.05 9.09
N LEU A 264 42.24 -5.78 9.15
CA LEU A 264 43.12 -4.62 9.02
C LEU A 264 44.19 -4.56 10.11
N ASN A 265 43.89 -5.09 11.28
CA ASN A 265 44.81 -5.16 12.41
C ASN A 265 45.66 -6.44 12.39
N SER A 266 45.42 -7.39 11.50
CA SER A 266 46.19 -8.63 11.42
C SER A 266 47.64 -8.36 11.01
N GLU A 267 48.60 -9.20 11.52
CA GLU A 267 49.98 -9.08 11.14
C GLU A 267 50.23 -9.25 9.65
N ALA A 268 49.48 -10.14 9.02
CA ALA A 268 49.58 -10.40 7.58
C ALA A 268 49.29 -9.13 6.76
N PHE A 269 48.16 -8.43 7.08
CA PHE A 269 47.79 -7.18 6.40
C PHE A 269 48.76 -6.03 6.76
N ARG A 270 49.12 -5.87 8.05
CA ARG A 270 50.05 -4.82 8.49
C ARG A 270 51.43 -4.89 7.82
N LYS A 271 51.90 -6.09 7.46
CA LYS A 271 53.17 -6.27 6.70
C LYS A 271 53.09 -5.73 5.26
N THR A 272 51.90 -5.69 4.69
CA THR A 272 51.71 -5.19 3.30
C THR A 272 51.72 -3.67 3.21
N VAL A 273 51.41 -2.98 4.30
CA VAL A 273 51.32 -1.51 4.37
C VAL A 273 52.62 -0.91 4.80
N LYS A 274 53.18 0.03 4.04
CA LYS A 274 54.45 0.67 4.29
C LYS A 274 54.33 2.10 4.83
N GLY A 275 55.28 2.52 5.63
CA GLY A 275 55.42 3.91 6.05
C GLY A 275 54.26 4.46 6.90
N LYS A 276 53.95 5.75 6.72
CA LYS A 276 52.94 6.49 7.50
C LYS A 276 51.52 6.02 7.24
N ALA A 277 51.25 5.33 6.12
CA ALA A 277 49.92 4.79 5.79
C ALA A 277 49.40 3.81 6.89
N LYS A 278 50.29 3.18 7.65
CA LYS A 278 49.89 2.33 8.80
C LYS A 278 48.99 3.04 9.80
N TRP A 279 49.21 4.31 10.04
CA TRP A 279 48.38 5.10 10.96
C TRP A 279 46.97 5.35 10.40
N GLY A 280 46.88 5.58 9.10
CA GLY A 280 45.58 5.70 8.43
C GLY A 280 44.76 4.42 8.50
N VAL A 281 45.40 3.26 8.24
CA VAL A 281 44.74 1.94 8.36
C VAL A 281 44.26 1.71 9.81
N GLN A 282 45.07 2.03 10.80
CA GLN A 282 44.66 1.90 12.21
C GLN A 282 43.46 2.79 12.53
N ALA A 283 43.50 4.05 12.13
CA ALA A 283 42.41 4.99 12.36
C ALA A 283 41.12 4.53 11.71
N PHE A 284 41.20 3.97 10.51
CA PHE A 284 40.05 3.42 9.80
C PHE A 284 39.46 2.17 10.51
N ALA A 285 40.34 1.25 10.95
CA ALA A 285 39.92 0.09 11.72
C ALA A 285 39.21 0.48 13.02
N ASP A 286 39.75 1.50 13.73
CA ASP A 286 39.13 2.02 14.95
C ASP A 286 37.78 2.71 14.66
N ALA A 287 37.64 3.43 13.54
CA ALA A 287 36.41 4.05 13.13
C ALA A 287 35.29 3.02 12.78
N LEU A 288 35.63 1.90 12.16
CA LEU A 288 34.68 0.80 11.90
C LEU A 288 34.09 0.26 13.22
N LEU A 289 34.86 0.20 14.29
CA LEU A 289 34.40 -0.30 15.58
C LEU A 289 33.44 0.66 16.31
N VAL A 290 33.27 1.90 15.87
CA VAL A 290 32.33 2.84 16.47
C VAL A 290 30.88 2.34 16.29
N ILE A 291 30.55 1.72 15.15
CA ILE A 291 29.20 1.21 14.85
C ILE A 291 28.78 0.14 15.88
N PRO A 292 29.47 -1.00 16.03
CA PRO A 292 29.07 -2.01 17.01
C PRO A 292 29.14 -1.51 18.46
N LYS A 293 30.06 -0.60 18.78
CA LYS A 293 30.15 0.03 20.13
C LYS A 293 28.91 0.87 20.44
N THR A 294 28.45 1.67 19.48
CA THR A 294 27.26 2.50 19.65
C THR A 294 26.00 1.64 19.76
N LEU A 295 25.91 0.56 18.98
CA LEU A 295 24.79 -0.38 19.07
C LEU A 295 24.73 -1.06 20.44
N ALA A 296 25.88 -1.50 20.99
CA ALA A 296 25.99 -2.10 22.31
C ALA A 296 25.60 -1.10 23.43
N ALA A 297 26.09 0.13 23.35
CA ALA A 297 25.75 1.19 24.30
C ALA A 297 24.24 1.51 24.28
N ASN A 298 23.64 1.62 23.11
CA ASN A 298 22.21 1.88 22.96
C ASN A 298 21.33 0.71 23.46
N ALA A 299 21.85 -0.51 23.42
CA ALA A 299 21.18 -1.69 23.98
C ALA A 299 21.42 -1.88 25.49
N GLY A 300 22.20 -0.99 26.14
CA GLY A 300 22.53 -1.07 27.56
C GLY A 300 23.55 -2.15 27.91
N HIS A 301 24.29 -2.66 26.91
CA HIS A 301 25.35 -3.65 27.11
C HIS A 301 26.71 -2.98 27.36
N ASP A 302 27.59 -3.68 28.11
CA ASP A 302 28.98 -3.25 28.21
C ASP A 302 29.68 -3.36 26.85
N ILE A 303 30.31 -2.26 26.43
CA ILE A 303 30.96 -2.13 25.13
C ILE A 303 32.14 -3.11 24.99
N GLN A 304 32.89 -3.34 26.06
CA GLN A 304 34.09 -4.19 26.01
C GLN A 304 33.71 -5.67 25.94
N ASP A 305 32.68 -6.09 26.68
CA ASP A 305 32.21 -7.46 26.66
C ASP A 305 31.50 -7.80 25.34
N SER A 306 30.70 -6.88 24.80
CA SER A 306 30.07 -7.04 23.48
C SER A 306 31.12 -7.21 22.36
N ARG A 307 32.23 -6.46 22.41
CA ARG A 307 33.35 -6.60 21.48
C ARG A 307 34.00 -7.98 21.55
N LYS A 308 34.24 -8.48 22.76
CA LYS A 308 34.84 -9.81 23.00
C LYS A 308 33.93 -10.92 22.44
N HIS A 309 32.64 -10.85 22.72
CA HIS A 309 31.66 -11.80 22.19
C HIS A 309 31.58 -11.82 20.66
N LEU A 310 31.55 -10.66 20.00
CA LEU A 310 31.57 -10.56 18.55
C LEU A 310 32.88 -11.13 17.95
N LEU A 311 34.03 -10.86 18.54
CA LEU A 311 35.31 -11.42 18.11
C LEU A 311 35.38 -12.94 18.31
N SER A 312 34.88 -13.47 19.43
CA SER A 312 34.85 -14.91 19.68
C SER A 312 33.93 -15.64 18.72
N PHE A 313 32.79 -15.05 18.36
CA PHE A 313 31.85 -15.61 17.39
C PHE A 313 32.45 -15.68 15.98
N LEU A 314 33.19 -14.64 15.58
CA LEU A 314 33.90 -14.63 14.28
C LEU A 314 35.02 -15.67 14.19
N HIS A 315 35.71 -15.93 15.26
CA HIS A 315 36.74 -16.97 15.32
C HIS A 315 36.16 -18.40 15.33
N ALA A 316 34.90 -18.58 15.73
CA ALA A 316 34.25 -19.87 15.74
C ALA A 316 33.56 -20.22 14.40
N THR A 317 33.36 -19.22 13.52
CA THR A 317 32.66 -19.36 12.20
C THR A 317 33.60 -19.26 11.00
N CYS A 318 34.88 -19.00 11.19
CA CYS A 318 35.96 -19.10 10.20
C CYS A 318 36.84 -20.33 10.46
#